data_27790ac74f8bf8a37d84ea04203da000
#
_entry.id   27790ac74f8bf8a37d84ea04203da000
#
_cell.length_a   1.000
_cell.length_b   1.000
_cell.length_c   1.000
_cell.angle_alpha   90.00
_cell.angle_beta   90.00
_cell.angle_gamma   90.00
#
_symmetry.space_group_name_H-M   'P 1'
#
loop_
_entity.id
_entity.type
_entity.pdbx_description
1 polymer ?
#
loop_
_entity_poly.entity_id
_entity_poly.type
_entity_poly.pdbx_seq_one_letter_code
_entity_poly.pdbx_strand_id
1 'polypeptide(L)'
;MHPVRGPECVCHVLLVETDNGLVLVDAGFGIDDCADPKGRVGPVRFITRPVFESTEAPAIQLDRLGFRRDDVRHIVLTHLDTDHVGGAADFPNAKIHVTSAEAVAALAAPTRAEKVRYGRQQWVKDRDVVEHDPQGEAWRGFAAAKELVDVAPGIVLVSLPGHSRGHACIAVDAGHRWVLHCGDAFYHYGSLDGTHVPRTLWAMETAVAFDRKKMWDNHARLSELYNQTESDLCIVPAHDMTLFERAKASAELSA
;
A
#
# COMPACT_ATOMS: atom_id res chain seq x y z
N MET A 1 15.66 33.01 -0.97
CA MET A 1 15.61 31.80 -0.12
C MET A 1 14.78 30.80 -0.87
N HIS A 2 15.37 29.75 -1.42
CA HIS A 2 14.60 28.64 -1.96
C HIS A 2 13.94 27.93 -0.77
N PRO A 3 12.63 27.60 -0.84
CA PRO A 3 12.04 26.78 0.20
C PRO A 3 12.81 25.47 0.25
N VAL A 4 13.22 25.06 1.45
CA VAL A 4 13.78 23.74 1.68
C VAL A 4 12.67 22.76 1.29
N ARG A 5 12.80 22.14 0.11
CA ARG A 5 11.90 21.03 -0.27
C ARG A 5 12.19 19.92 0.74
N GLY A 6 11.14 19.49 1.43
CA GLY A 6 11.19 18.27 2.23
C GLY A 6 11.48 17.06 1.33
N PRO A 7 11.71 15.87 1.90
CA PRO A 7 11.85 14.66 1.09
C PRO A 7 10.60 14.49 0.22
N GLU A 8 10.82 14.27 -1.08
CA GLU A 8 9.74 13.98 -2.02
C GLU A 8 9.29 12.53 -1.76
N CYS A 9 7.99 12.35 -1.51
CA CYS A 9 7.36 11.05 -1.37
C CYS A 9 6.57 10.74 -2.63
N VAL A 10 6.54 9.47 -3.02
CA VAL A 10 5.63 8.94 -4.04
C VAL A 10 4.41 8.32 -3.35
N CYS A 11 3.39 8.00 -4.13
CA CYS A 11 2.31 7.12 -3.72
C CYS A 11 2.08 6.16 -4.88
N HIS A 12 2.88 5.09 -4.93
CA HIS A 12 2.83 4.16 -6.04
C HIS A 12 1.97 2.94 -5.72
N VAL A 13 1.47 2.31 -6.76
CA VAL A 13 0.73 1.06 -6.73
C VAL A 13 1.48 0.00 -7.55
N LEU A 14 1.17 -1.27 -7.34
CA LEU A 14 1.71 -2.34 -8.15
C LEU A 14 0.60 -2.92 -9.04
N LEU A 15 0.83 -2.94 -10.35
CA LEU A 15 -0.03 -3.63 -11.32
C LEU A 15 0.52 -5.04 -11.56
N VAL A 16 -0.34 -6.03 -11.45
CA VAL A 16 -0.02 -7.44 -11.70
C VAL A 16 -0.91 -7.97 -12.82
N GLU A 17 -0.28 -8.46 -13.87
CA GLU A 17 -0.97 -9.20 -14.94
C GLU A 17 -1.12 -10.66 -14.54
N THR A 18 -2.32 -11.20 -14.67
CA THR A 18 -2.62 -12.61 -14.36
C THR A 18 -3.42 -13.24 -15.49
N ASP A 19 -3.53 -14.56 -15.50
CA ASP A 19 -4.36 -15.29 -16.48
C ASP A 19 -5.86 -14.93 -16.39
N ASN A 20 -6.29 -14.38 -15.24
CA ASN A 20 -7.70 -14.07 -14.97
C ASN A 20 -8.02 -12.56 -15.02
N GLY A 21 -7.10 -11.74 -15.50
CA GLY A 21 -7.23 -10.29 -15.57
C GLY A 21 -6.19 -9.57 -14.73
N LEU A 22 -6.42 -8.30 -14.49
CA LEU A 22 -5.47 -7.44 -13.77
C LEU A 22 -5.77 -7.43 -12.27
N VAL A 23 -4.71 -7.37 -11.49
CA VAL A 23 -4.75 -7.16 -10.04
C VAL A 23 -3.96 -5.90 -9.69
N LEU A 24 -4.54 -5.02 -8.89
CA LEU A 24 -3.81 -3.91 -8.28
C LEU A 24 -3.44 -4.26 -6.84
N VAL A 25 -2.23 -3.92 -6.44
CA VAL A 25 -1.83 -3.82 -5.03
C VAL A 25 -1.82 -2.34 -4.67
N ASP A 26 -2.72 -1.96 -3.78
CA ASP A 26 -3.17 -0.60 -3.53
C ASP A 26 -3.78 0.09 -4.77
N ALA A 27 -4.45 1.20 -4.58
CA ALA A 27 -5.13 1.93 -5.65
C ALA A 27 -4.79 3.42 -5.70
N GLY A 28 -3.95 3.92 -4.80
CA GLY A 28 -3.55 5.32 -4.76
C GLY A 28 -4.71 6.29 -4.55
N PHE A 29 -4.51 7.55 -4.93
CA PHE A 29 -5.59 8.52 -5.09
C PHE A 29 -6.34 8.30 -6.41
N GLY A 30 -7.67 8.38 -6.36
CA GLY A 30 -8.51 8.26 -7.54
C GLY A 30 -8.79 9.58 -8.24
N ILE A 31 -9.49 9.50 -9.37
CA ILE A 31 -9.91 10.66 -10.16
C ILE A 31 -10.78 11.60 -9.31
N ASP A 32 -11.72 11.03 -8.53
CA ASP A 32 -12.60 11.81 -7.65
C ASP A 32 -11.84 12.48 -6.50
N ASP A 33 -10.78 11.85 -5.97
CA ASP A 33 -9.94 12.44 -4.93
C ASP A 33 -9.17 13.66 -5.45
N CYS A 34 -8.73 13.60 -6.70
CA CYS A 34 -8.11 14.73 -7.40
C CYS A 34 -9.12 15.85 -7.71
N ALA A 35 -10.36 15.51 -8.05
CA ALA A 35 -11.41 16.46 -8.38
C ALA A 35 -11.98 17.18 -7.14
N ASP A 36 -12.15 16.45 -6.01
CA ASP A 36 -12.64 17.01 -4.73
C ASP A 36 -11.75 16.62 -3.54
N PRO A 37 -10.52 17.13 -3.43
CA PRO A 37 -9.63 16.82 -2.32
C PRO A 37 -10.19 17.21 -0.95
N LYS A 38 -11.09 18.21 -0.91
CA LYS A 38 -11.72 18.67 0.32
C LYS A 38 -12.72 17.65 0.86
N GLY A 39 -13.59 17.15 0.03
CA GLY A 39 -14.63 16.20 0.40
C GLY A 39 -14.08 14.80 0.64
N ARG A 40 -13.22 14.35 -0.27
CA ARG A 40 -12.71 12.98 -0.32
C ARG A 40 -11.54 12.72 0.62
N VAL A 41 -10.52 13.60 0.63
CA VAL A 41 -9.30 13.44 1.43
C VAL A 41 -9.40 14.21 2.77
N GLY A 42 -9.95 15.40 2.74
CA GLY A 42 -10.20 16.18 3.94
C GLY A 42 -8.96 16.88 4.51
N PRO A 43 -8.89 17.11 5.86
CA PRO A 43 -7.83 17.91 6.46
C PRO A 43 -6.43 17.30 6.37
N VAL A 44 -6.29 15.99 6.25
CA VAL A 44 -4.99 15.31 6.14
C VAL A 44 -4.18 15.84 4.94
N ARG A 45 -4.84 16.31 3.87
CA ARG A 45 -4.19 16.94 2.71
C ARG A 45 -3.29 18.14 3.04
N PHE A 46 -3.50 18.81 4.18
CA PHE A 46 -2.65 19.92 4.61
C PHE A 46 -1.36 19.43 5.30
N ILE A 47 -1.37 18.21 5.80
CA ILE A 47 -0.24 17.57 6.48
C ILE A 47 0.63 16.86 5.45
N THR A 48 0.05 15.97 4.66
CA THR A 48 0.75 15.15 3.66
C THR A 48 1.06 15.92 2.38
N ARG A 49 0.26 16.96 2.06
CA ARG A 49 0.40 17.84 0.89
C ARG A 49 0.54 17.09 -0.44
N PRO A 50 -0.37 16.18 -0.74
CA PRO A 50 -0.30 15.45 -2.01
C PRO A 50 -0.50 16.39 -3.19
N VAL A 51 0.11 16.03 -4.30
CA VAL A 51 -0.15 16.65 -5.60
C VAL A 51 -1.36 15.95 -6.19
N PHE A 52 -2.50 16.63 -6.22
CA PHE A 52 -3.75 16.09 -6.78
C PHE A 52 -3.80 16.29 -8.30
N GLU A 53 -2.90 15.61 -9.00
CA GLU A 53 -2.86 15.63 -10.46
C GLU A 53 -3.58 14.39 -11.00
N SER A 54 -4.72 14.57 -11.65
CA SER A 54 -5.54 13.45 -12.12
C SER A 54 -4.81 12.53 -13.10
N THR A 55 -3.80 13.03 -13.79
CA THR A 55 -2.95 12.24 -14.69
C THR A 55 -2.09 11.22 -13.98
N GLU A 56 -1.92 11.36 -12.67
CA GLU A 56 -1.21 10.43 -11.80
C GLU A 56 -2.13 9.35 -11.21
N ALA A 57 -3.47 9.49 -11.36
CA ALA A 57 -4.40 8.47 -10.89
C ALA A 57 -4.16 7.13 -11.61
N PRO A 58 -4.12 5.98 -10.89
CA PRO A 58 -3.83 4.68 -11.48
C PRO A 58 -4.71 4.33 -12.67
N ALA A 59 -5.99 4.69 -12.62
CA ALA A 59 -6.92 4.46 -13.73
C ALA A 59 -6.49 5.17 -15.03
N ILE A 60 -5.99 6.41 -14.92
CA ILE A 60 -5.50 7.16 -16.09
C ILE A 60 -4.17 6.58 -16.59
N GLN A 61 -3.31 6.13 -15.67
CA GLN A 61 -2.05 5.49 -16.06
C GLN A 61 -2.28 4.14 -16.74
N LEU A 62 -3.23 3.33 -16.26
CA LEU A 62 -3.63 2.09 -16.92
C LEU A 62 -4.10 2.35 -18.37
N ASP A 63 -4.99 3.34 -18.56
CA ASP A 63 -5.48 3.72 -19.89
C ASP A 63 -4.31 4.09 -20.85
N ARG A 64 -3.30 4.83 -20.34
CA ARG A 64 -2.09 5.19 -21.11
C ARG A 64 -1.22 3.99 -21.48
N LEU A 65 -1.19 2.98 -20.63
CA LEU A 65 -0.48 1.71 -20.88
C LEU A 65 -1.26 0.78 -21.83
N GLY A 66 -2.49 1.17 -22.22
CA GLY A 66 -3.33 0.38 -23.13
C GLY A 66 -4.18 -0.69 -22.42
N PHE A 67 -4.21 -0.72 -21.11
CA PHE A 67 -5.09 -1.60 -20.35
C PHE A 67 -6.49 -1.01 -20.20
N ARG A 68 -7.47 -1.87 -20.00
CA ARG A 68 -8.84 -1.46 -19.72
C ARG A 68 -9.09 -1.50 -18.21
N ARG A 69 -9.76 -0.50 -17.66
CA ARG A 69 -10.16 -0.49 -16.23
C ARG A 69 -11.05 -1.66 -15.86
N ASP A 70 -11.89 -2.12 -16.80
CA ASP A 70 -12.77 -3.28 -16.61
C ASP A 70 -12.00 -4.61 -16.48
N ASP A 71 -10.74 -4.67 -16.89
CA ASP A 71 -9.91 -5.86 -16.75
C ASP A 71 -9.28 -5.96 -15.34
N VAL A 72 -9.36 -4.90 -14.53
CA VAL A 72 -9.00 -4.95 -13.11
C VAL A 72 -10.09 -5.70 -12.36
N ARG A 73 -9.78 -6.93 -11.97
CA ARG A 73 -10.71 -7.85 -11.29
C ARG A 73 -10.57 -7.80 -9.77
N HIS A 74 -9.38 -7.51 -9.29
CA HIS A 74 -9.05 -7.52 -7.88
C HIS A 74 -8.18 -6.32 -7.51
N ILE A 75 -8.43 -5.76 -6.33
CA ILE A 75 -7.57 -4.77 -5.68
C ILE A 75 -7.23 -5.32 -4.31
N VAL A 76 -5.96 -5.62 -4.07
CA VAL A 76 -5.47 -6.12 -2.78
C VAL A 76 -4.86 -4.94 -2.04
N LEU A 77 -5.52 -4.50 -0.98
CA LEU A 77 -5.11 -3.31 -0.24
C LEU A 77 -4.21 -3.67 0.94
N THR A 78 -3.14 -2.90 1.10
CA THR A 78 -2.30 -2.96 2.30
C THR A 78 -3.08 -2.46 3.53
N HIS A 79 -3.86 -1.39 3.35
CA HIS A 79 -4.75 -0.81 4.35
C HIS A 79 -5.74 0.17 3.69
N LEU A 80 -6.61 0.81 4.48
CA LEU A 80 -7.72 1.61 3.98
C LEU A 80 -7.55 3.14 4.18
N ASP A 81 -6.32 3.66 4.25
CA ASP A 81 -6.09 5.11 4.18
C ASP A 81 -6.39 5.63 2.76
N THR A 82 -6.73 6.91 2.65
CA THR A 82 -7.28 7.49 1.41
C THR A 82 -6.33 7.36 0.22
N ASP A 83 -5.04 7.49 0.45
CA ASP A 83 -3.99 7.39 -0.57
C ASP A 83 -3.65 5.95 -0.98
N HIS A 84 -4.31 4.96 -0.40
CA HIS A 84 -4.23 3.55 -0.79
C HIS A 84 -5.54 3.03 -1.37
N VAL A 85 -6.69 3.48 -0.85
CA VAL A 85 -8.00 2.98 -1.28
C VAL A 85 -8.73 3.91 -2.25
N GLY A 86 -8.36 5.20 -2.31
CA GLY A 86 -9.13 6.21 -3.03
C GLY A 86 -9.41 5.88 -4.48
N GLY A 87 -8.39 5.44 -5.20
CA GLY A 87 -8.47 5.02 -6.60
C GLY A 87 -9.31 3.77 -6.85
N ALA A 88 -9.64 2.98 -5.82
CA ALA A 88 -10.53 1.84 -6.01
C ALA A 88 -11.94 2.24 -6.51
N ALA A 89 -12.33 3.51 -6.33
CA ALA A 89 -13.57 4.05 -6.88
C ALA A 89 -13.60 4.03 -8.42
N ASP A 90 -12.43 4.14 -9.06
CA ASP A 90 -12.29 4.16 -10.52
C ASP A 90 -12.42 2.77 -11.18
N PHE A 91 -12.47 1.69 -10.37
CA PHE A 91 -12.55 0.30 -10.79
C PHE A 91 -13.80 -0.39 -10.22
N PRO A 92 -15.00 -0.05 -10.70
CA PRO A 92 -16.27 -0.47 -10.08
C PRO A 92 -16.49 -1.99 -10.08
N ASN A 93 -15.86 -2.71 -11.00
CA ASN A 93 -16.01 -4.16 -11.15
C ASN A 93 -14.98 -4.97 -10.33
N ALA A 94 -14.00 -4.30 -9.72
CA ALA A 94 -12.99 -4.98 -8.94
C ALA A 94 -13.49 -5.35 -7.54
N LYS A 95 -13.15 -6.56 -7.07
CA LYS A 95 -13.29 -6.96 -5.68
C LYS A 95 -12.15 -6.36 -4.86
N ILE A 96 -12.47 -5.87 -3.68
CA ILE A 96 -11.51 -5.28 -2.76
C ILE A 96 -11.13 -6.32 -1.71
N HIS A 97 -9.85 -6.66 -1.64
CA HIS A 97 -9.31 -7.63 -0.67
C HIS A 97 -8.54 -6.88 0.42
N VAL A 98 -8.82 -7.21 1.67
CA VAL A 98 -8.23 -6.56 2.85
C VAL A 98 -8.21 -7.53 4.02
N THR A 99 -7.39 -7.28 5.04
CA THR A 99 -7.46 -8.08 6.27
C THR A 99 -8.76 -7.80 7.02
N SER A 100 -9.33 -8.81 7.69
CA SER A 100 -10.52 -8.64 8.54
C SER A 100 -10.29 -7.59 9.64
N ALA A 101 -9.07 -7.51 10.17
CA ALA A 101 -8.71 -6.50 11.17
C ALA A 101 -8.77 -5.07 10.61
N GLU A 102 -8.38 -4.86 9.35
CA GLU A 102 -8.48 -3.56 8.69
C GLU A 102 -9.92 -3.22 8.33
N ALA A 103 -10.69 -4.19 7.84
CA ALA A 103 -12.13 -4.00 7.61
C ALA A 103 -12.85 -3.55 8.88
N VAL A 104 -12.56 -4.17 10.03
CA VAL A 104 -13.09 -3.74 11.33
C VAL A 104 -12.65 -2.31 11.66
N ALA A 105 -11.37 -1.97 11.48
CA ALA A 105 -10.86 -0.64 11.78
C ALA A 105 -11.52 0.46 10.94
N ALA A 106 -11.63 0.24 9.65
CA ALA A 106 -12.09 1.26 8.70
C ALA A 106 -13.62 1.28 8.54
N LEU A 107 -14.24 0.11 8.42
CA LEU A 107 -15.67 0.03 8.10
C LEU A 107 -16.56 0.05 9.35
N ALA A 108 -16.17 -0.63 10.44
CA ALA A 108 -16.87 -0.55 11.71
C ALA A 108 -16.42 0.66 12.56
N ALA A 109 -15.15 1.07 12.41
CA ALA A 109 -14.53 2.21 13.06
C ALA A 109 -14.87 2.30 14.56
N PRO A 110 -14.47 1.29 15.38
CA PRO A 110 -14.94 1.16 16.75
C PRO A 110 -14.44 2.26 17.69
N THR A 111 -13.32 2.90 17.35
CA THR A 111 -12.74 3.99 18.16
C THR A 111 -12.97 5.37 17.53
N ARG A 112 -12.83 6.43 18.36
CA ARG A 112 -12.91 7.82 17.86
C ARG A 112 -11.79 8.13 16.85
N ALA A 113 -10.59 7.61 17.08
CA ALA A 113 -9.46 7.80 16.19
C ALA A 113 -9.73 7.17 14.82
N GLU A 114 -10.24 5.95 14.77
CA GLU A 114 -10.60 5.26 13.54
C GLU A 114 -11.75 5.96 12.80
N LYS A 115 -12.76 6.47 13.52
CA LYS A 115 -13.83 7.30 12.92
C LYS A 115 -13.28 8.55 12.23
N VAL A 116 -12.27 9.17 12.81
CA VAL A 116 -11.61 10.35 12.21
C VAL A 116 -10.75 9.93 11.01
N ARG A 117 -9.97 8.86 11.14
CA ARG A 117 -9.07 8.35 10.09
C ARG A 117 -9.86 7.90 8.87
N TYR A 118 -10.90 7.09 9.06
CA TYR A 118 -11.61 6.39 7.98
C TYR A 118 -13.00 6.97 7.65
N GLY A 119 -13.35 8.11 8.20
CA GLY A 119 -14.69 8.67 8.03
C GLY A 119 -15.07 8.98 6.57
N ARG A 120 -14.09 9.18 5.70
CA ARG A 120 -14.28 9.47 4.28
C ARG A 120 -14.25 8.22 3.38
N GLN A 121 -13.77 7.11 3.90
CA GLN A 121 -13.69 5.83 3.19
C GLN A 121 -14.95 4.97 3.38
N GLN A 122 -16.01 5.49 3.99
CA GLN A 122 -17.23 4.73 4.29
C GLN A 122 -17.96 4.25 3.02
N TRP A 123 -17.70 4.86 1.86
CA TRP A 123 -18.20 4.40 0.57
C TRP A 123 -17.70 3.00 0.19
N VAL A 124 -16.59 2.54 0.76
CA VAL A 124 -16.07 1.18 0.55
C VAL A 124 -17.07 0.11 1.00
N LYS A 125 -17.98 0.42 1.95
CA LYS A 125 -19.03 -0.51 2.41
C LYS A 125 -19.99 -0.95 1.30
N ASP A 126 -20.15 -0.12 0.28
CA ASP A 126 -21.03 -0.37 -0.86
C ASP A 126 -20.33 -1.19 -1.97
N ARG A 127 -19.09 -1.61 -1.72
CA ARG A 127 -18.26 -2.38 -2.65
C ARG A 127 -18.21 -3.86 -2.24
N ASP A 128 -17.81 -4.71 -3.18
CA ASP A 128 -17.53 -6.13 -2.92
C ASP A 128 -16.20 -6.27 -2.17
N VAL A 129 -16.27 -6.28 -0.83
CA VAL A 129 -15.13 -6.39 0.06
C VAL A 129 -14.97 -7.82 0.52
N VAL A 130 -13.82 -8.41 0.23
CA VAL A 130 -13.42 -9.76 0.65
C VAL A 130 -12.44 -9.62 1.81
N GLU A 131 -12.86 -10.08 2.97
CA GLU A 131 -12.05 -10.05 4.18
C GLU A 131 -11.18 -11.30 4.30
N HIS A 132 -9.92 -11.10 4.65
CA HIS A 132 -8.96 -12.18 4.87
C HIS A 132 -8.46 -12.18 6.30
N ASP A 133 -8.38 -13.38 6.86
CA ASP A 133 -7.80 -13.60 8.17
C ASP A 133 -6.54 -14.47 8.02
N PRO A 134 -5.35 -13.84 7.85
CA PRO A 134 -4.10 -14.56 7.67
C PRO A 134 -3.68 -15.20 9.00
N GLN A 135 -3.79 -16.53 9.08
CA GLN A 135 -3.46 -17.31 10.28
C GLN A 135 -2.68 -18.57 9.91
N GLY A 136 -1.56 -18.77 10.61
CA GLY A 136 -0.89 -20.05 10.65
C GLY A 136 0.05 -20.38 9.49
N GLU A 137 -0.01 -19.65 8.39
CA GLU A 137 0.98 -19.80 7.32
C GLU A 137 2.17 -18.87 7.58
N ALA A 138 3.36 -19.32 7.25
CA ALA A 138 4.56 -18.50 7.36
C ALA A 138 5.09 -18.15 5.97
N TRP A 139 5.45 -16.88 5.81
CA TRP A 139 6.12 -16.42 4.60
C TRP A 139 7.41 -15.68 4.98
N ARG A 140 8.57 -16.19 4.56
CA ARG A 140 9.91 -15.61 4.81
C ARG A 140 10.10 -15.09 6.25
N GLY A 141 9.71 -15.89 7.24
CA GLY A 141 9.83 -15.53 8.67
C GLY A 141 8.69 -14.71 9.26
N PHE A 142 7.73 -14.27 8.46
CA PHE A 142 6.48 -13.67 8.94
C PHE A 142 5.46 -14.77 9.23
N ALA A 143 4.93 -14.80 10.45
CA ALA A 143 4.12 -15.93 10.93
C ALA A 143 2.65 -15.90 10.51
N ALA A 144 2.16 -14.78 10.00
CA ALA A 144 0.74 -14.58 9.66
C ALA A 144 0.62 -14.15 8.20
N ALA A 145 0.67 -15.12 7.30
CA ALA A 145 0.50 -14.92 5.86
C ALA A 145 -0.65 -15.76 5.33
N LYS A 146 -1.16 -15.40 4.16
CA LYS A 146 -2.19 -16.15 3.42
C LYS A 146 -1.98 -15.95 1.94
N GLU A 147 -1.77 -17.01 1.20
CA GLU A 147 -1.81 -16.96 -0.26
C GLU A 147 -3.26 -16.75 -0.74
N LEU A 148 -3.45 -15.80 -1.64
CA LEU A 148 -4.76 -15.43 -2.19
C LEU A 148 -5.00 -16.17 -3.52
N VAL A 149 -5.07 -17.50 -3.47
CA VAL A 149 -5.19 -18.36 -4.66
C VAL A 149 -6.44 -18.04 -5.51
N ASP A 150 -7.50 -17.53 -4.88
CA ASP A 150 -8.73 -17.10 -5.57
C ASP A 150 -8.55 -15.78 -6.33
N VAL A 151 -7.48 -15.03 -6.06
CA VAL A 151 -7.07 -13.84 -6.81
C VAL A 151 -6.12 -14.26 -7.92
N ALA A 152 -4.97 -14.77 -7.54
CA ALA A 152 -4.01 -15.42 -8.43
C ALA A 152 -2.97 -16.19 -7.59
N PRO A 153 -2.43 -17.32 -8.08
CA PRO A 153 -1.28 -17.96 -7.47
C PRO A 153 -0.10 -16.99 -7.35
N GLY A 154 0.66 -17.09 -6.27
CA GLY A 154 1.83 -16.23 -6.03
C GLY A 154 1.50 -14.84 -5.47
N ILE A 155 0.25 -14.54 -5.15
CA ILE A 155 -0.10 -13.33 -4.40
C ILE A 155 -0.33 -13.70 -2.94
N VAL A 156 0.52 -13.17 -2.04
CA VAL A 156 0.49 -13.50 -0.61
C VAL A 156 0.25 -12.24 0.22
N LEU A 157 -0.81 -12.26 1.01
CA LEU A 157 -1.11 -11.22 2.00
C LEU A 157 -0.38 -11.57 3.29
N VAL A 158 0.53 -10.70 3.73
CA VAL A 158 1.36 -10.84 4.94
C VAL A 158 0.89 -9.83 5.98
N SER A 159 0.23 -10.30 7.04
CA SER A 159 -0.27 -9.42 8.11
C SER A 159 0.87 -8.73 8.83
N LEU A 160 0.85 -7.40 8.85
CA LEU A 160 1.89 -6.57 9.46
C LEU A 160 1.28 -5.36 10.20
N PRO A 161 0.44 -5.60 11.24
CA PRO A 161 -0.23 -4.52 11.96
C PRO A 161 0.78 -3.61 12.66
N GLY A 162 0.48 -2.32 12.71
CA GLY A 162 1.34 -1.30 13.34
C GLY A 162 0.97 0.09 12.86
N HIS A 163 1.13 0.38 11.57
CA HIS A 163 0.66 1.60 10.94
C HIS A 163 -0.86 1.76 11.08
N SER A 164 -1.61 0.74 10.69
CA SER A 164 -3.03 0.59 11.00
C SER A 164 -3.27 -0.70 11.80
N ARG A 165 -4.52 -0.92 12.25
CA ARG A 165 -4.92 -2.11 13.01
C ARG A 165 -4.70 -3.40 12.23
N GLY A 166 -4.98 -3.38 10.94
CA GLY A 166 -4.94 -4.54 10.06
C GLY A 166 -4.00 -4.39 8.87
N HIS A 167 -3.05 -3.45 8.92
CA HIS A 167 -2.08 -3.26 7.85
C HIS A 167 -1.43 -4.58 7.43
N ALA A 168 -1.20 -4.74 6.13
CA ALA A 168 -0.52 -5.91 5.55
C ALA A 168 0.51 -5.47 4.51
N CYS A 169 1.53 -6.28 4.31
CA CYS A 169 2.33 -6.24 3.09
C CYS A 169 1.76 -7.24 2.09
N ILE A 170 1.96 -6.98 0.81
CA ILE A 170 1.54 -7.88 -0.26
C ILE A 170 2.77 -8.35 -1.01
N ALA A 171 3.04 -9.65 -0.96
CA ALA A 171 4.10 -10.28 -1.73
C ALA A 171 3.53 -10.82 -3.03
N VAL A 172 4.23 -10.54 -4.14
CA VAL A 172 3.86 -10.98 -5.49
C VAL A 172 5.03 -11.73 -6.10
N ASP A 173 4.78 -12.94 -6.55
CA ASP A 173 5.71 -13.71 -7.35
C ASP A 173 5.68 -13.19 -8.80
N ALA A 174 6.75 -12.53 -9.22
CA ALA A 174 6.91 -12.04 -10.58
C ALA A 174 7.65 -13.05 -11.48
N GLY A 175 7.76 -14.31 -11.07
CA GLY A 175 8.42 -15.41 -11.80
C GLY A 175 9.93 -15.43 -11.61
N HIS A 176 10.61 -14.32 -11.88
CA HIS A 176 12.07 -14.22 -11.70
C HIS A 176 12.48 -13.68 -10.32
N ARG A 177 11.54 -13.08 -9.58
CA ARG A 177 11.74 -12.57 -8.22
C ARG A 177 10.41 -12.34 -7.52
N TRP A 178 10.48 -12.20 -6.20
CA TRP A 178 9.37 -11.70 -5.40
C TRP A 178 9.41 -10.19 -5.26
N VAL A 179 8.25 -9.54 -5.31
CA VAL A 179 8.08 -8.12 -4.96
C VAL A 179 7.25 -8.06 -3.69
N LEU A 180 7.82 -7.52 -2.61
CA LEU A 180 7.10 -7.27 -1.36
C LEU A 180 6.71 -5.79 -1.32
N HIS A 181 5.47 -5.49 -1.65
CA HIS A 181 4.88 -4.17 -1.48
C HIS A 181 4.49 -3.98 -0.02
N CYS A 182 5.20 -3.10 0.67
CA CYS A 182 5.08 -2.94 2.11
C CYS A 182 4.06 -1.88 2.53
N GLY A 183 3.35 -1.22 1.58
CA GLY A 183 2.45 -0.12 1.92
C GLY A 183 3.13 0.90 2.82
N ASP A 184 2.53 1.15 3.98
CA ASP A 184 2.97 2.11 5.00
C ASP A 184 3.69 1.45 6.19
N ALA A 185 4.24 0.23 5.99
CA ALA A 185 5.03 -0.41 7.04
C ALA A 185 6.28 0.41 7.43
N PHE A 186 6.80 1.21 6.49
CA PHE A 186 7.85 2.21 6.69
C PHE A 186 7.84 3.23 5.56
N TYR A 187 8.40 4.45 5.79
CA TYR A 187 8.34 5.56 4.82
C TYR A 187 9.68 5.88 4.16
N HIS A 188 10.77 5.30 4.59
CA HIS A 188 12.11 5.64 4.10
C HIS A 188 13.04 4.43 4.12
N TYR A 189 13.85 4.26 3.07
CA TYR A 189 14.81 3.16 2.94
C TYR A 189 15.76 3.02 4.12
N GLY A 190 16.07 4.12 4.82
CA GLY A 190 16.88 4.11 6.04
C GLY A 190 16.32 3.24 7.16
N SER A 191 15.02 2.93 7.14
CA SER A 191 14.42 1.97 8.07
C SER A 191 14.83 0.53 7.78
N LEU A 192 15.31 0.23 6.56
CA LEU A 192 15.79 -1.10 6.15
C LEU A 192 17.29 -1.25 6.32
N ASP A 193 18.08 -0.28 5.84
CA ASP A 193 19.54 -0.38 5.78
C ASP A 193 20.26 0.26 6.99
N GLY A 194 19.49 0.82 7.93
CA GLY A 194 20.01 1.45 9.14
C GLY A 194 20.64 2.84 8.91
N THR A 195 20.48 3.42 7.73
CA THR A 195 20.92 4.80 7.47
C THR A 195 19.97 5.82 8.07
N HIS A 196 20.29 7.10 7.93
CA HIS A 196 19.53 8.17 8.57
C HIS A 196 18.13 8.33 7.94
N VAL A 197 17.09 8.20 8.76
CA VAL A 197 15.71 8.57 8.40
C VAL A 197 15.47 10.05 8.71
N PRO A 198 14.96 10.88 7.77
CA PRO A 198 14.61 12.27 8.05
C PRO A 198 13.65 12.40 9.25
N ARG A 199 13.98 13.28 10.19
CA ARG A 199 13.19 13.44 11.44
C ARG A 199 11.73 13.76 11.20
N THR A 200 11.41 14.46 10.12
CA THR A 200 10.03 14.78 9.73
C THR A 200 9.24 13.55 9.34
N LEU A 201 9.84 12.65 8.55
CA LEU A 201 9.21 11.37 8.16
C LEU A 201 9.06 10.46 9.38
N TRP A 202 10.11 10.33 10.20
CA TRP A 202 10.06 9.57 11.45
C TRP A 202 8.94 10.06 12.38
N ALA A 203 8.80 11.38 12.54
CA ALA A 203 7.76 11.97 13.39
C ALA A 203 6.36 11.74 12.82
N MET A 204 6.19 11.87 11.50
CA MET A 204 4.92 11.64 10.81
C MET A 204 4.48 10.18 10.96
N GLU A 205 5.36 9.24 10.64
CA GLU A 205 5.13 7.80 10.77
C GLU A 205 4.75 7.42 12.21
N THR A 206 5.50 7.94 13.20
CA THR A 206 5.20 7.72 14.62
C THR A 206 3.85 8.30 15.04
N ALA A 207 3.47 9.45 14.49
CA ALA A 207 2.23 10.14 14.86
C ALA A 207 0.99 9.43 14.31
N VAL A 208 1.07 8.83 13.10
CA VAL A 208 -0.07 8.16 12.45
C VAL A 208 -0.19 6.68 12.84
N ALA A 209 0.84 6.09 13.44
CA ALA A 209 0.85 4.69 13.83
C ALA A 209 -0.27 4.36 14.83
N PHE A 210 -1.03 3.31 14.53
CA PHE A 210 -2.02 2.73 15.43
C PHE A 210 -1.36 2.06 16.66
N ASP A 211 -0.28 1.31 16.42
CA ASP A 211 0.52 0.65 17.45
C ASP A 211 2.02 0.84 17.15
N ARG A 212 2.61 1.80 17.86
CA ARG A 212 4.02 2.19 17.67
C ARG A 212 4.99 1.04 17.97
N LYS A 213 4.69 0.23 18.98
CA LYS A 213 5.56 -0.90 19.33
C LYS A 213 5.61 -1.91 18.20
N LYS A 214 4.45 -2.32 17.70
CA LYS A 214 4.38 -3.25 16.56
C LYS A 214 5.03 -2.66 15.32
N MET A 215 4.84 -1.37 15.03
CA MET A 215 5.48 -0.69 13.91
C MET A 215 7.02 -0.81 14.00
N TRP A 216 7.63 -0.52 15.15
CA TRP A 216 9.08 -0.64 15.31
C TRP A 216 9.56 -2.09 15.28
N ASP A 217 8.81 -3.04 15.87
CA ASP A 217 9.11 -4.48 15.76
C ASP A 217 9.07 -4.93 14.28
N ASN A 218 8.15 -4.40 13.48
CA ASN A 218 8.05 -4.67 12.04
C ASN A 218 9.22 -4.06 11.25
N HIS A 219 9.67 -2.84 11.57
CA HIS A 219 10.88 -2.26 10.97
C HIS A 219 12.09 -3.16 11.17
N ALA A 220 12.30 -3.65 12.41
CA ALA A 220 13.42 -4.56 12.71
C ALA A 220 13.34 -5.84 11.86
N ARG A 221 12.15 -6.44 11.73
CA ARG A 221 11.96 -7.67 10.93
C ARG A 221 12.12 -7.44 9.43
N LEU A 222 11.62 -6.32 8.90
CA LEU A 222 11.82 -5.96 7.48
C LEU A 222 13.29 -5.65 7.20
N SER A 223 14.00 -5.00 8.13
CA SER A 223 15.45 -4.78 8.04
C SER A 223 16.23 -6.10 8.07
N GLU A 224 15.86 -7.05 8.94
CA GLU A 224 16.45 -8.40 8.94
C GLU A 224 16.24 -9.09 7.59
N LEU A 225 15.03 -9.08 7.05
CA LEU A 225 14.72 -9.67 5.75
C LEU A 225 15.52 -9.01 4.62
N TYR A 226 15.61 -7.68 4.61
CA TYR A 226 16.39 -6.92 3.62
C TYR A 226 17.88 -7.29 3.65
N ASN A 227 18.44 -7.50 4.84
CA ASN A 227 19.87 -7.81 5.04
C ASN A 227 20.20 -9.30 4.84
N GLN A 228 19.22 -10.19 4.72
CA GLN A 228 19.45 -11.63 4.45
C GLN A 228 19.92 -11.91 3.02
N THR A 229 20.08 -10.88 2.18
CA THR A 229 20.67 -10.95 0.83
C THR A 229 20.04 -12.03 -0.08
N GLU A 230 18.73 -12.20 0.01
CA GLU A 230 18.02 -13.01 -0.98
C GLU A 230 17.93 -12.19 -2.26
N SER A 231 18.70 -12.60 -3.27
CA SER A 231 18.78 -11.89 -4.57
C SER A 231 17.46 -11.87 -5.34
N ASP A 232 16.48 -12.67 -4.90
CA ASP A 232 15.18 -12.83 -5.52
C ASP A 232 14.07 -12.00 -4.87
N LEU A 233 14.38 -11.07 -3.94
CA LEU A 233 13.39 -10.27 -3.24
C LEU A 233 13.61 -8.77 -3.45
N CYS A 234 12.58 -8.08 -3.94
CA CYS A 234 12.47 -6.63 -4.02
C CYS A 234 11.52 -6.13 -2.92
N ILE A 235 12.00 -5.34 -1.96
CA ILE A 235 11.18 -4.73 -0.90
C ILE A 235 10.96 -3.27 -1.24
N VAL A 236 9.69 -2.84 -1.32
CA VAL A 236 9.32 -1.46 -1.67
C VAL A 236 8.11 -0.98 -0.86
N PRO A 237 8.19 0.15 -0.12
CA PRO A 237 7.04 0.77 0.54
C PRO A 237 6.34 1.73 -0.42
N ALA A 238 5.14 2.16 -0.09
CA ALA A 238 4.35 3.03 -0.97
C ALA A 238 4.96 4.42 -1.19
N HIS A 239 5.78 4.92 -0.27
CA HIS A 239 6.17 6.33 -0.25
C HIS A 239 7.65 6.63 -0.47
N ASP A 240 8.53 5.63 -0.58
CA ASP A 240 9.96 5.84 -0.80
C ASP A 240 10.33 5.94 -2.28
N MET A 241 10.69 7.16 -2.73
CA MET A 241 11.11 7.43 -4.10
C MET A 241 12.37 6.63 -4.49
N THR A 242 13.33 6.45 -3.57
CA THR A 242 14.59 5.78 -3.86
C THR A 242 14.37 4.28 -4.15
N LEU A 243 13.57 3.62 -3.31
CA LEU A 243 13.25 2.20 -3.51
C LEU A 243 12.35 2.00 -4.72
N PHE A 244 11.41 2.92 -4.97
CA PHE A 244 10.58 2.91 -6.16
C PHE A 244 11.42 2.98 -7.45
N GLU A 245 12.35 3.94 -7.56
CA GLU A 245 13.22 4.05 -8.75
C GLU A 245 14.16 2.85 -8.90
N ARG A 246 14.66 2.27 -7.79
CA ARG A 246 15.44 1.03 -7.83
C ARG A 246 14.60 -0.16 -8.34
N ALA A 247 13.36 -0.27 -7.90
CA ALA A 247 12.44 -1.32 -8.36
C ALA A 247 12.17 -1.20 -9.86
N LYS A 248 11.91 0.01 -10.38
CA LYS A 248 11.74 0.28 -11.81
C LYS A 248 12.98 -0.10 -12.62
N ALA A 249 14.14 0.41 -12.24
CA ALA A 249 15.39 0.14 -12.96
C ALA A 249 15.71 -1.36 -13.02
N SER A 250 15.41 -2.11 -11.96
CA SER A 250 15.63 -3.55 -11.94
C SER A 250 14.62 -4.34 -12.79
N ALA A 251 13.42 -3.82 -13.04
CA ALA A 251 12.44 -4.43 -13.95
C ALA A 251 12.88 -4.28 -15.42
N GLU A 252 13.44 -3.11 -15.80
CA GLU A 252 13.94 -2.86 -17.16
C GLU A 252 15.14 -3.75 -17.55
N LEU A 253 15.92 -4.22 -16.56
CA LEU A 253 17.04 -5.13 -16.81
C LEU A 253 16.62 -6.59 -17.01
N SER A 254 15.36 -6.92 -16.72
CA SER A 254 14.82 -8.27 -16.76
C SER A 254 13.87 -8.52 -17.95
N ALA A 255 13.54 -7.46 -18.70
CA ALA A 255 12.71 -7.48 -19.90
C ALA A 255 13.56 -7.55 -21.17
#